data_8a615546418330e93afa80145a9abffc
#
_entry.id   8a615546418330e93afa80145a9abffc
#
_cell.length_a   1.000
_cell.length_b   1.000
_cell.length_c   1.000
_cell.angle_alpha   90.00
_cell.angle_beta   90.00
_cell.angle_gamma   90.00
#
_symmetry.space_group_name_H-M   'P 1'
#
loop_
_entity.id
_entity.type
_entity.pdbx_description
1 polymer ?
#
loop_
_entity_poly.entity_id
_entity_poly.type
_entity_poly.pdbx_seq_one_letter_code
_entity_poly.pdbx_strand_id
1 'polypeptide(L)'
;MSSKLNPYISFKDNARQALEFYYSVFGGKLTMNTFKDFQASQNPAEENLIMHGQLDTENGFTLMAADTPSYMTYEPGKNISISLSGENEAELRGYYQKLSAGGTIAQPLEKAPWGDTFGMFTDKFGIDWMVNIAGQKS
;
A
#
# COMPACT_ATOMS: atom_id res chain seq x y z
N MET A 1 -19.14 16.52 7.47
CA MET A 1 -18.18 15.40 7.46
C MET A 1 -18.04 14.86 6.06
N SER A 2 -16.84 14.77 5.58
CA SER A 2 -16.59 14.25 4.24
C SER A 2 -16.35 12.74 4.29
N SER A 3 -16.79 12.07 3.24
CA SER A 3 -16.50 10.66 3.05
C SER A 3 -15.09 10.51 2.51
N LYS A 4 -14.49 9.34 2.70
CA LYS A 4 -13.16 9.03 2.20
C LYS A 4 -13.19 7.72 1.44
N LEU A 5 -12.34 7.62 0.44
CA LEU A 5 -12.12 6.38 -0.30
C LEU A 5 -10.68 5.96 -0.05
N ASN A 6 -10.48 4.84 0.60
CA ASN A 6 -9.16 4.39 0.99
C ASN A 6 -8.91 2.95 0.53
N PRO A 7 -7.68 2.62 0.12
CA PRO A 7 -7.33 1.22 -0.08
C PRO A 7 -7.41 0.45 1.24
N TYR A 8 -7.99 -0.72 1.21
CA TYR A 8 -8.01 -1.64 2.34
C TYR A 8 -7.50 -2.97 1.82
N ILE A 9 -6.29 -3.35 2.22
CA ILE A 9 -5.60 -4.48 1.63
C ILE A 9 -5.66 -5.67 2.57
N SER A 10 -6.03 -6.83 2.04
CA SER A 10 -6.03 -8.07 2.80
C SER A 10 -4.72 -8.82 2.55
N PHE A 11 -4.10 -9.25 3.63
CA PHE A 11 -2.88 -10.05 3.59
C PHE A 11 -3.12 -11.40 4.25
N LYS A 12 -2.17 -12.30 4.12
CA LYS A 12 -2.18 -13.59 4.80
C LYS A 12 -0.93 -13.69 5.66
N ASP A 13 -1.10 -13.46 6.97
CA ASP A 13 -0.06 -13.59 8.00
C ASP A 13 1.08 -12.55 7.92
N ASN A 14 1.02 -11.57 7.01
CA ASN A 14 2.10 -10.60 6.83
C ASN A 14 1.65 -9.14 6.76
N ALA A 15 0.45 -8.83 7.26
CA ALA A 15 -0.04 -7.44 7.26
C ALA A 15 0.88 -6.51 8.04
N ARG A 16 1.42 -6.96 9.18
CA ARG A 16 2.33 -6.15 9.99
C ARG A 16 3.56 -5.74 9.20
N GLN A 17 4.20 -6.70 8.54
CA GLN A 17 5.41 -6.45 7.75
C GLN A 17 5.12 -5.49 6.60
N ALA A 18 3.98 -5.67 5.93
CA ALA A 18 3.58 -4.80 4.82
C ALA A 18 3.34 -3.37 5.32
N LEU A 19 2.60 -3.21 6.41
CA LEU A 19 2.31 -1.89 6.97
C LEU A 19 3.58 -1.18 7.44
N GLU A 20 4.50 -1.92 8.07
CA GLU A 20 5.78 -1.35 8.49
C GLU A 20 6.61 -0.92 7.28
N PHE A 21 6.56 -1.69 6.20
CA PHE A 21 7.23 -1.34 4.96
C PHE A 21 6.65 -0.04 4.38
N TYR A 22 5.33 0.06 4.28
CA TYR A 22 4.69 1.28 3.75
C TYR A 22 4.98 2.48 4.65
N TYR A 23 5.00 2.26 5.96
CA TYR A 23 5.39 3.32 6.90
C TYR A 23 6.81 3.79 6.64
N SER A 24 7.73 2.87 6.34
CA SER A 24 9.13 3.23 6.05
C SER A 24 9.24 4.07 4.77
N VAL A 25 8.29 3.92 3.85
CA VAL A 25 8.28 4.66 2.58
C VAL A 25 7.62 6.03 2.74
N PHE A 26 6.45 6.07 3.36
CA PHE A 26 5.61 7.27 3.40
C PHE A 26 5.71 8.06 4.70
N GLY A 27 6.17 7.46 5.78
CA GLY A 27 6.13 8.09 7.09
C GLY A 27 4.71 8.22 7.61
N GLY A 28 4.48 9.14 8.53
CA GLY A 28 3.16 9.40 9.08
C GLY A 28 2.91 8.68 10.40
N LYS A 29 1.66 8.29 10.62
CA LYS A 29 1.24 7.61 11.85
C LYS A 29 0.71 6.22 11.51
N LEU A 30 1.33 5.20 12.08
CA LEU A 30 0.94 3.81 11.90
C LEU A 30 0.26 3.31 13.18
N THR A 31 -0.95 2.78 13.03
CA THR A 31 -1.71 2.17 14.12
C THR A 31 -2.03 0.74 13.75
N MET A 32 -1.77 -0.21 14.64
CA MET A 32 -2.08 -1.61 14.40
C MET A 32 -2.76 -2.21 15.62
N ASN A 33 -3.83 -2.96 15.39
CA ASN A 33 -4.55 -3.68 16.43
C ASN A 33 -4.62 -5.15 16.04
N THR A 34 -4.38 -6.01 17.01
CA THR A 34 -4.42 -7.46 16.78
C THR A 34 -5.82 -7.99 17.07
N PHE A 35 -6.07 -9.24 16.65
CA PHE A 35 -7.31 -9.91 17.02
C PHE A 35 -7.42 -10.03 18.54
N LYS A 36 -6.32 -10.23 19.23
CA LYS A 36 -6.30 -10.30 20.69
C LYS A 36 -6.75 -8.98 21.33
N ASP A 37 -6.31 -7.84 20.77
CA ASP A 37 -6.67 -6.51 21.30
C ASP A 37 -8.17 -6.31 21.35
N PHE A 38 -8.91 -6.91 20.41
CA PHE A 38 -10.36 -6.79 20.33
C PHE A 38 -11.07 -8.06 20.83
N GLN A 39 -10.32 -9.04 21.37
CA GLN A 39 -10.85 -10.32 21.79
C GLN A 39 -11.69 -10.99 20.68
N ALA A 40 -11.22 -10.83 19.44
CA ALA A 40 -11.97 -11.23 18.25
C ALA A 40 -11.55 -12.59 17.69
N SER A 41 -10.52 -13.22 18.27
CA SER A 41 -10.07 -14.52 17.80
C SER A 41 -10.36 -15.60 18.84
N GLN A 42 -10.86 -16.74 18.36
CA GLN A 42 -11.02 -17.94 19.18
C GLN A 42 -9.87 -18.92 18.93
N ASN A 43 -8.96 -18.58 18.03
CA ASN A 43 -7.79 -19.39 17.69
C ASN A 43 -6.51 -18.74 18.24
N PRO A 44 -5.89 -19.34 19.28
CA PRO A 44 -4.68 -18.74 19.85
C PRO A 44 -3.55 -18.54 18.85
N ALA A 45 -3.50 -19.35 17.78
CA ALA A 45 -2.47 -19.19 16.75
C ALA A 45 -2.65 -17.92 15.91
N GLU A 46 -3.83 -17.31 15.97
CA GLU A 46 -4.15 -16.11 15.17
C GLU A 46 -4.34 -14.84 16.00
N GLU A 47 -4.21 -14.93 17.33
CA GLU A 47 -4.49 -13.77 18.18
C GLU A 47 -3.54 -12.60 17.98
N ASN A 48 -2.33 -12.85 17.47
CA ASN A 48 -1.35 -11.80 17.21
C ASN A 48 -1.38 -11.29 15.76
N LEU A 49 -2.25 -11.82 14.92
CA LEU A 49 -2.43 -11.31 13.56
C LEU A 49 -3.09 -9.94 13.62
N ILE A 50 -2.89 -9.15 12.59
CA ILE A 50 -3.44 -7.79 12.52
C ILE A 50 -4.91 -7.86 12.10
N MET A 51 -5.79 -7.46 13.01
CA MET A 51 -7.21 -7.34 12.70
C MET A 51 -7.50 -6.05 11.95
N HIS A 52 -6.79 -4.98 12.28
CA HIS A 52 -6.89 -3.71 11.57
C HIS A 52 -5.59 -2.93 11.72
N GLY A 53 -5.06 -2.46 10.61
CA GLY A 53 -3.93 -1.56 10.59
C GLY A 53 -4.23 -0.37 9.71
N GLN A 54 -3.72 0.79 10.09
CA GLN A 54 -3.96 2.02 9.35
C GLN A 54 -2.73 2.90 9.38
N LEU A 55 -2.34 3.37 8.21
CA LEU A 55 -1.26 4.30 8.03
C LEU A 55 -1.84 5.61 7.50
N ASP A 56 -1.72 6.67 8.29
CA ASP A 56 -2.12 8.02 7.89
C ASP A 56 -0.87 8.84 7.68
N THR A 57 -0.66 9.32 6.46
CA THR A 57 0.55 10.06 6.11
C THR A 57 0.31 11.57 6.20
N GLU A 58 1.40 12.33 6.31
CA GLU A 58 1.32 13.79 6.43
C GLU A 58 0.76 14.44 5.17
N ASN A 59 0.97 13.83 4.02
CA ASN A 59 0.45 14.36 2.74
C ASN A 59 -0.97 13.89 2.42
N GLY A 60 -1.66 13.29 3.40
CA GLY A 60 -3.07 12.98 3.26
C GLY A 60 -3.41 11.61 2.71
N PHE A 61 -2.43 10.74 2.52
CA PHE A 61 -2.71 9.36 2.11
C PHE A 61 -3.17 8.54 3.31
N THR A 62 -4.07 7.60 3.07
CA THR A 62 -4.48 6.64 4.09
C THR A 62 -4.45 5.25 3.46
N LEU A 63 -3.71 4.34 4.09
CA LEU A 63 -3.67 2.93 3.70
C LEU A 63 -4.12 2.10 4.88
N MET A 64 -5.02 1.15 4.63
CA MET A 64 -5.49 0.23 5.66
C MET A 64 -5.18 -1.19 5.25
N ALA A 65 -5.02 -2.06 6.21
CA ALA A 65 -4.69 -3.46 5.93
C ALA A 65 -5.08 -4.34 7.10
N ALA A 66 -5.28 -5.61 6.80
CA ALA A 66 -5.57 -6.61 7.82
C ALA A 66 -5.08 -7.97 7.34
N ASP A 67 -4.85 -8.88 8.30
CA ASP A 67 -4.61 -10.28 7.99
C ASP A 67 -5.94 -10.99 7.83
N THR A 68 -5.97 -11.99 6.95
CA THR A 68 -7.16 -12.80 6.72
C THR A 68 -7.14 -13.99 7.69
N PRO A 69 -8.10 -14.05 8.63
CA PRO A 69 -8.14 -15.19 9.57
C PRO A 69 -8.63 -16.47 8.87
N SER A 70 -8.41 -17.61 9.52
CA SER A 70 -8.65 -18.90 8.90
C SER A 70 -10.12 -19.16 8.52
N TYR A 71 -11.05 -18.46 9.16
CA TYR A 71 -12.48 -18.62 8.84
C TYR A 71 -12.93 -17.80 7.62
N MET A 72 -12.02 -17.01 7.04
CA MET A 72 -12.28 -16.22 5.85
C MET A 72 -11.41 -16.70 4.70
N THR A 73 -11.88 -16.54 3.47
CA THR A 73 -11.13 -16.94 2.30
C THR A 73 -10.19 -15.79 1.88
N TYR A 74 -8.91 -16.12 1.67
CA TYR A 74 -7.93 -15.18 1.15
C TYR A 74 -7.85 -15.36 -0.36
N GLU A 75 -8.28 -14.34 -1.11
CA GLU A 75 -8.32 -14.39 -2.57
C GLU A 75 -7.74 -13.10 -3.16
N PRO A 76 -6.40 -13.00 -3.23
CA PRO A 76 -5.79 -11.80 -3.84
C PRO A 76 -6.08 -11.75 -5.32
N GLY A 77 -6.38 -10.53 -5.81
CA GLY A 77 -6.68 -10.31 -7.22
C GLY A 77 -5.56 -9.56 -7.91
N LYS A 78 -5.79 -9.23 -9.20
CA LYS A 78 -4.80 -8.55 -10.02
C LYS A 78 -5.39 -7.42 -10.87
N ASN A 79 -6.64 -7.05 -10.62
CA ASN A 79 -7.31 -6.07 -11.46
C ASN A 79 -7.42 -4.68 -10.83
N ILE A 80 -6.70 -4.43 -9.73
CA ILE A 80 -6.68 -3.12 -9.09
C ILE A 80 -5.22 -2.74 -8.83
N SER A 81 -4.87 -1.50 -9.17
CA SER A 81 -3.56 -0.93 -8.82
C SER A 81 -3.78 0.32 -7.98
N ILE A 82 -2.84 0.58 -7.07
CA ILE A 82 -2.85 1.81 -6.30
C ILE A 82 -2.02 2.83 -7.07
N SER A 83 -2.60 3.98 -7.33
CA SER A 83 -1.97 5.00 -8.16
C SER A 83 -1.48 6.16 -7.30
N LEU A 84 -0.21 6.51 -7.47
CA LEU A 84 0.39 7.70 -6.88
C LEU A 84 0.63 8.68 -8.02
N SER A 85 0.08 9.89 -7.90
CA SER A 85 0.22 10.86 -8.98
C SER A 85 0.39 12.26 -8.42
N GLY A 86 0.97 13.15 -9.22
CA GLY A 86 1.17 14.53 -8.83
C GLY A 86 2.25 15.19 -9.64
N GLU A 87 2.72 16.34 -9.15
CA GLU A 87 3.72 17.16 -9.82
C GLU A 87 5.09 17.11 -9.15
N ASN A 88 5.18 16.59 -7.92
CA ASN A 88 6.45 16.56 -7.19
C ASN A 88 7.28 15.37 -7.67
N GLU A 89 8.14 15.63 -8.64
CA GLU A 89 8.95 14.58 -9.27
C GLU A 89 9.86 13.87 -8.27
N ALA A 90 10.56 14.62 -7.45
CA ALA A 90 11.52 14.03 -6.50
C ALA A 90 10.81 13.08 -5.52
N GLU A 91 9.66 13.50 -5.00
CA GLU A 91 8.89 12.70 -4.07
C GLU A 91 8.37 11.42 -4.73
N LEU A 92 7.76 11.55 -5.91
CA LEU A 92 7.18 10.41 -6.60
C LEU A 92 8.23 9.42 -7.09
N ARG A 93 9.40 9.91 -7.56
CA ARG A 93 10.50 9.02 -7.91
C ARG A 93 11.02 8.26 -6.70
N GLY A 94 11.07 8.93 -5.54
CA GLY A 94 11.46 8.30 -4.29
C GLY A 94 10.50 7.18 -3.89
N TYR A 95 9.21 7.43 -3.98
CA TYR A 95 8.22 6.39 -3.71
C TYR A 95 8.37 5.20 -4.65
N TYR A 96 8.54 5.47 -5.94
CA TYR A 96 8.71 4.40 -6.92
C TYR A 96 9.91 3.52 -6.56
N GLN A 97 11.06 4.14 -6.27
CA GLN A 97 12.27 3.41 -5.94
C GLN A 97 12.11 2.56 -4.68
N LYS A 98 11.53 3.14 -3.63
CA LYS A 98 11.41 2.45 -2.34
C LYS A 98 10.35 1.35 -2.38
N LEU A 99 9.20 1.62 -3.00
CA LEU A 99 8.12 0.64 -3.07
C LEU A 99 8.45 -0.53 -3.98
N SER A 100 9.19 -0.31 -5.06
CA SER A 100 9.52 -1.37 -6.00
C SER A 100 10.70 -2.23 -5.54
N ALA A 101 11.43 -1.79 -4.52
CA ALA A 101 12.56 -2.55 -4.00
C ALA A 101 12.09 -3.93 -3.48
N GLY A 102 12.71 -4.99 -3.98
CA GLY A 102 12.33 -6.34 -3.63
C GLY A 102 11.12 -6.87 -4.38
N GLY A 103 10.50 -6.05 -5.20
CA GLY A 103 9.37 -6.43 -6.03
C GLY A 103 9.76 -6.62 -7.49
N THR A 104 8.78 -6.42 -8.38
CA THR A 104 8.96 -6.61 -9.83
C THR A 104 8.50 -5.37 -10.57
N ILE A 105 9.35 -4.82 -11.44
CA ILE A 105 8.99 -3.67 -12.26
C ILE A 105 8.31 -4.18 -13.54
N ALA A 106 7.06 -3.73 -13.76
CA ALA A 106 6.32 -4.04 -14.97
C ALA A 106 6.59 -3.02 -16.07
N GLN A 107 6.65 -1.72 -15.68
CA GLN A 107 6.95 -0.62 -16.59
C GLN A 107 7.91 0.33 -15.89
N PRO A 108 9.14 0.49 -16.41
CA PRO A 108 10.09 1.45 -15.82
C PRO A 108 9.52 2.87 -15.82
N LEU A 109 9.92 3.66 -14.85
CA LEU A 109 9.46 5.04 -14.72
C LEU A 109 10.12 5.91 -15.80
N GLU A 110 9.41 6.13 -16.89
CA GLU A 110 9.91 6.81 -18.06
C GLU A 110 8.89 7.80 -18.62
N LYS A 111 9.34 8.75 -19.39
CA LYS A 111 8.45 9.70 -20.04
C LYS A 111 7.54 8.99 -21.03
N ALA A 112 6.24 9.21 -20.88
CA ALA A 112 5.22 8.58 -21.72
C ALA A 112 4.88 9.46 -22.92
N PRO A 113 4.27 8.89 -23.99
CA PRO A 113 3.92 9.67 -25.17
C PRO A 113 2.97 10.84 -24.89
N TRP A 114 2.18 10.75 -23.82
CA TRP A 114 1.26 11.85 -23.46
C TRP A 114 1.93 12.97 -22.65
N GLY A 115 3.24 12.87 -22.37
CA GLY A 115 3.99 13.95 -21.76
C GLY A 115 4.33 13.78 -20.29
N ASP A 116 3.62 12.92 -19.58
CA ASP A 116 3.89 12.62 -18.19
C ASP A 116 4.97 11.55 -18.08
N THR A 117 5.52 11.37 -16.88
CA THR A 117 6.43 10.27 -16.58
C THR A 117 5.65 9.21 -15.84
N PHE A 118 5.70 7.98 -16.32
CA PHE A 118 4.80 6.91 -15.84
C PHE A 118 5.58 5.61 -15.61
N GLY A 119 5.21 4.88 -14.55
CA GLY A 119 5.77 3.57 -14.28
C GLY A 119 4.79 2.69 -13.52
N MET A 120 5.01 1.39 -13.60
CA MET A 120 4.18 0.38 -12.91
C MET A 120 5.08 -0.69 -12.32
N PHE A 121 4.68 -1.19 -11.17
CA PHE A 121 5.43 -2.28 -10.51
C PHE A 121 4.51 -3.03 -9.55
N THR A 122 4.97 -4.21 -9.12
CA THR A 122 4.36 -4.98 -8.05
C THR A 122 5.34 -4.96 -6.88
N ASP A 123 4.89 -4.58 -5.68
CA ASP A 123 5.79 -4.53 -4.54
C ASP A 123 6.09 -5.94 -4.01
N LYS A 124 7.01 -6.04 -3.05
CA LYS A 124 7.43 -7.34 -2.51
C LYS A 124 6.33 -8.10 -1.77
N PHE A 125 5.22 -7.43 -1.48
CA PHE A 125 4.05 -8.05 -0.85
C PHE A 125 2.97 -8.42 -1.86
N GLY A 126 3.22 -8.22 -3.16
CA GLY A 126 2.29 -8.62 -4.21
C GLY A 126 1.26 -7.57 -4.58
N ILE A 127 1.40 -6.34 -4.10
CA ILE A 127 0.46 -5.27 -4.39
C ILE A 127 0.93 -4.49 -5.61
N ASP A 128 0.01 -4.26 -6.55
CA ASP A 128 0.30 -3.53 -7.78
C ASP A 128 0.17 -2.03 -7.56
N TRP A 129 1.17 -1.29 -8.03
CA TRP A 129 1.24 0.16 -7.92
C TRP A 129 1.53 0.77 -9.28
N MET A 130 1.10 2.02 -9.44
CA MET A 130 1.52 2.82 -10.57
C MET A 130 1.87 4.22 -10.07
N VAL A 131 2.79 4.87 -10.78
CA VAL A 131 3.23 6.22 -10.45
C VAL A 131 3.12 7.06 -11.72
N ASN A 132 2.50 8.24 -11.61
CA ASN A 132 2.39 9.18 -12.72
C ASN A 132 2.85 10.56 -12.25
N ILE A 133 3.91 11.06 -12.87
CA ILE A 133 4.44 12.38 -12.58
C ILE A 133 3.98 13.30 -13.69
N ALA A 134 3.24 14.34 -13.34
CA ALA A 134 2.71 15.27 -14.33
C ALA A 134 3.84 15.95 -15.09
N GLY A 135 3.71 16.02 -16.42
CA GLY A 135 4.68 16.70 -17.25
C GLY A 135 4.58 18.19 -17.09
N GLN A 136 5.70 18.88 -17.41
CA GLN A 136 5.71 20.33 -17.39
C GLN A 136 4.87 20.85 -18.55
N LYS A 137 4.00 21.78 -18.24
CA LYS A 137 3.22 22.47 -19.28
C LYS A 137 4.02 23.65 -19.76
N SER A 138 4.21 23.71 -21.06
CA SER A 138 4.89 24.83 -21.71
C SER A 138 3.91 25.94 -22.05
#